data_d673b765e353ad2c46b5dacfd5ab9612
#
_entry.id   d673b765e353ad2c46b5dacfd5ab9612
#
_cell.length_a   1.000
_cell.length_b   1.000
_cell.length_c   1.000
_cell.angle_alpha   90.00
_cell.angle_beta   90.00
_cell.angle_gamma   90.00
#
_symmetry.space_group_name_H-M   'P 1'
#
loop_
_entity.id
_entity.type
_entity.pdbx_description
1 polymer ?
#
loop_
_entity_poly.entity_id
_entity_poly.type
_entity_poly.pdbx_seq_one_letter_code
_entity_poly.pdbx_strand_id
1 'polypeptide(L)'
;RIERQRGRLAEKRKDWPTALAAFDQGIRYLQRSAIGNLGTASEPAIAEARLERAGVLARSGASADQVRRDYAGVVDALIAANSSGTIVPTGLETYLDLLVGEAARTPRADTYDLFFRALQAGGQPGVARQLNQLQTVVAADPALAQLIQDRAGIERDLTRLRYALADNEETPGESTRTLEQQRVRAEARLLAINAALSRNPRYRAVDDSPAAVADIRAALKPGEGYLKLFQLSNRLYGIYVTQSQTFIYTVAKSAAELDQVNQVASAVRGSIDGRLQDGQLVPYDVARSHVLFRIVAGPARETMMQMKALIVDPAGPLTTIPIGALVTEFDPKVVREDPFDFSQTAFLAARSTISTALSPRSFLVARDLAPSHAPREFIGFGAHIPPAVANTDRVVDVGFGCTVDYNRLAGISRAFTPIDRRELTVAAQALGDPQAPLVTAADFTDTAIERRGDLSQYQILHFATHGLQEGQWGCAKSPPALVTSFGDAQSDGLLSFSEIAQLRLDANLVVLSACDTIAGVRDQALARASGQEESGSTLEGLVRAFLAANARSVMATYWPVSAEQESIDLMREFYAAARTQTIGQSLQTAQRTLMREPKYSHPFYWAPYFIVGDSTKPMLTPSARPQLVAAR
;
A
#
# COMPACT_ATOMS: atom_id res chain seq x y z
N ARG A 1 -29.02 -17.59 -10.45
CA ARG A 1 -29.72 -16.32 -10.09
C ARG A 1 -31.05 -16.56 -9.40
N ILE A 2 -31.94 -17.39 -9.96
CA ILE A 2 -33.30 -17.62 -9.41
C ILE A 2 -33.23 -18.13 -7.96
N GLU A 3 -32.43 -19.12 -7.64
CA GLU A 3 -32.29 -19.68 -6.30
C GLU A 3 -31.75 -18.64 -5.28
N ARG A 4 -30.76 -17.82 -5.67
CA ARG A 4 -30.28 -16.72 -4.81
C ARG A 4 -31.41 -15.73 -4.49
N GLN A 5 -32.24 -15.36 -5.48
CA GLN A 5 -33.40 -14.49 -5.23
C GLN A 5 -34.45 -15.15 -4.34
N ARG A 6 -34.71 -16.46 -4.52
CA ARG A 6 -35.60 -17.24 -3.66
C ARG A 6 -35.06 -17.27 -2.23
N GLY A 7 -33.76 -17.50 -2.05
CA GLY A 7 -33.09 -17.44 -0.76
C GLY A 7 -33.26 -16.09 -0.06
N ARG A 8 -33.00 -14.98 -0.78
CA ARG A 8 -33.17 -13.61 -0.24
C ARG A 8 -34.64 -13.30 0.13
N LEU A 9 -35.59 -13.84 -0.64
CA LEU A 9 -37.01 -13.67 -0.36
C LEU A 9 -37.46 -14.43 0.90
N ALA A 10 -37.01 -15.67 1.06
CA ALA A 10 -37.22 -16.48 2.24
C ALA A 10 -36.58 -15.85 3.49
N GLU A 11 -35.37 -15.34 3.36
CA GLU A 11 -34.68 -14.59 4.41
C GLU A 11 -35.49 -13.39 4.91
N LYS A 12 -36.01 -12.55 3.99
CA LYS A 12 -36.88 -11.42 4.36
C LYS A 12 -38.12 -11.85 5.15
N ARG A 13 -38.58 -13.08 4.94
CA ARG A 13 -39.71 -13.70 5.67
C ARG A 13 -39.28 -14.40 6.95
N LYS A 14 -37.97 -14.40 7.25
CA LYS A 14 -37.36 -15.18 8.36
C LYS A 14 -37.57 -16.70 8.26
N ASP A 15 -37.83 -17.19 7.05
CA ASP A 15 -37.91 -18.62 6.75
C ASP A 15 -36.48 -19.14 6.48
N TRP A 16 -35.74 -19.35 7.56
CA TRP A 16 -34.34 -19.72 7.53
C TRP A 16 -34.06 -21.04 6.82
N PRO A 17 -34.85 -22.15 7.09
CA PRO A 17 -34.63 -23.43 6.39
C PRO A 17 -34.77 -23.28 4.86
N THR A 18 -35.81 -22.61 4.38
CA THR A 18 -36.02 -22.40 2.95
C THR A 18 -34.93 -21.49 2.36
N ALA A 19 -34.49 -20.47 3.11
CA ALA A 19 -33.42 -19.58 2.68
C ALA A 19 -32.10 -20.33 2.48
N LEU A 20 -31.68 -21.12 3.48
CA LEU A 20 -30.44 -21.92 3.41
C LEU A 20 -30.52 -22.97 2.31
N ALA A 21 -31.62 -23.70 2.17
CA ALA A 21 -31.80 -24.71 1.12
C ALA A 21 -31.70 -24.09 -0.30
N ALA A 22 -32.28 -22.88 -0.50
CA ALA A 22 -32.24 -22.19 -1.76
C ALA A 22 -30.81 -21.70 -2.10
N PHE A 23 -30.07 -21.15 -1.11
CA PHE A 23 -28.67 -20.79 -1.32
C PHE A 23 -27.78 -22.02 -1.62
N ASP A 24 -27.96 -23.13 -0.88
CA ASP A 24 -27.23 -24.38 -1.13
C ASP A 24 -27.49 -24.92 -2.54
N GLN A 25 -28.74 -24.86 -3.00
CA GLN A 25 -29.08 -25.26 -4.37
C GLN A 25 -28.47 -24.33 -5.41
N GLY A 26 -28.50 -23.02 -5.14
CA GLY A 26 -27.87 -22.00 -6.01
C GLY A 26 -26.36 -22.22 -6.15
N ILE A 27 -25.66 -22.53 -5.03
CA ILE A 27 -24.23 -22.84 -4.99
C ILE A 27 -23.95 -24.10 -5.81
N ARG A 28 -24.72 -25.20 -5.62
CA ARG A 28 -24.56 -26.43 -6.41
C ARG A 28 -24.71 -26.20 -7.91
N TYR A 29 -25.67 -25.37 -8.34
CA TYR A 29 -25.83 -25.03 -9.76
C TYR A 29 -24.64 -24.24 -10.31
N LEU A 30 -24.12 -23.28 -9.54
CA LEU A 30 -22.93 -22.51 -9.94
C LEU A 30 -21.69 -23.43 -10.04
N GLN A 31 -21.50 -24.35 -9.10
CA GLN A 31 -20.41 -25.32 -9.11
C GLN A 31 -20.48 -26.25 -10.33
N ARG A 32 -21.66 -26.81 -10.64
CA ARG A 32 -21.85 -27.65 -11.84
C ARG A 32 -21.62 -26.90 -13.14
N SER A 33 -22.03 -25.63 -13.20
CA SER A 33 -21.76 -24.77 -14.36
C SER A 33 -20.27 -24.47 -14.51
N ALA A 34 -19.53 -24.35 -13.42
CA ALA A 34 -18.08 -24.15 -13.43
C ALA A 34 -17.31 -25.35 -13.95
N ILE A 35 -17.79 -26.57 -13.66
CA ILE A 35 -17.20 -27.83 -14.15
C ILE A 35 -17.40 -27.97 -15.67
N GLY A 36 -18.54 -27.51 -16.20
CA GLY A 36 -18.88 -27.59 -17.63
C GLY A 36 -18.25 -26.50 -18.50
N ASN A 37 -18.04 -25.33 -17.95
CA ASN A 37 -17.41 -24.19 -18.61
C ASN A 37 -16.05 -23.92 -17.95
N LEU A 38 -14.97 -24.16 -18.65
CA LEU A 38 -13.56 -23.95 -18.24
C LEU A 38 -13.20 -22.49 -17.87
N GLY A 39 -14.15 -21.68 -17.39
CA GLY A 39 -13.96 -20.27 -17.11
C GLY A 39 -13.97 -19.92 -15.61
N THR A 40 -12.96 -19.18 -15.16
CA THR A 40 -12.82 -18.60 -13.81
C THR A 40 -13.94 -17.61 -13.43
N ALA A 41 -14.77 -17.20 -14.38
CA ALA A 41 -15.86 -16.22 -14.18
C ALA A 41 -16.98 -16.67 -13.21
N SER A 42 -17.06 -17.95 -12.85
CA SER A 42 -18.06 -18.49 -11.91
C SER A 42 -17.59 -18.50 -10.46
N GLU A 43 -16.28 -18.45 -10.20
CA GLU A 43 -15.73 -18.47 -8.83
C GLU A 43 -16.14 -17.27 -7.98
N PRO A 44 -16.09 -16.02 -8.47
CA PRO A 44 -16.60 -14.86 -7.74
C PRO A 44 -18.09 -15.03 -7.35
N ALA A 45 -18.90 -15.52 -8.28
CA ALA A 45 -20.34 -15.72 -8.02
C ALA A 45 -20.61 -16.83 -6.98
N ILE A 46 -19.77 -17.87 -6.93
CA ILE A 46 -19.82 -18.92 -5.91
C ILE A 46 -19.42 -18.37 -4.55
N ALA A 47 -18.33 -17.61 -4.48
CA ALA A 47 -17.84 -16.99 -3.26
C ALA A 47 -18.87 -16.02 -2.66
N GLU A 48 -19.48 -15.17 -3.50
CA GLU A 48 -20.58 -14.30 -3.08
C GLU A 48 -21.82 -15.08 -2.58
N ALA A 49 -22.22 -16.14 -3.28
CA ALA A 49 -23.36 -16.95 -2.87
C ALA A 49 -23.11 -17.66 -1.52
N ARG A 50 -21.89 -18.13 -1.29
CA ARG A 50 -21.46 -18.68 0.00
C ARG A 50 -21.49 -17.62 1.10
N LEU A 51 -21.04 -16.40 0.81
CA LEU A 51 -21.07 -15.29 1.76
C LEU A 51 -22.51 -14.94 2.17
N GLU A 52 -23.43 -14.85 1.22
CA GLU A 52 -24.85 -14.62 1.51
C GLU A 52 -25.44 -15.74 2.39
N ARG A 53 -25.13 -17.00 2.07
CA ARG A 53 -25.54 -18.18 2.84
C ARG A 53 -25.04 -18.11 4.30
N ALA A 54 -23.75 -17.82 4.48
CA ALA A 54 -23.15 -17.71 5.82
C ALA A 54 -23.81 -16.58 6.64
N GLY A 55 -24.15 -15.46 5.99
CA GLY A 55 -24.91 -14.38 6.62
C GLY A 55 -26.30 -14.83 7.08
N VAL A 56 -27.01 -15.62 6.28
CA VAL A 56 -28.31 -16.20 6.66
C VAL A 56 -28.13 -17.17 7.83
N LEU A 57 -27.11 -18.03 7.80
CA LEU A 57 -26.81 -18.98 8.90
C LEU A 57 -26.55 -18.22 10.21
N ALA A 58 -25.79 -17.14 10.18
CA ALA A 58 -25.53 -16.34 11.37
C ALA A 58 -26.82 -15.70 11.94
N ARG A 59 -27.73 -15.23 11.08
CA ARG A 59 -29.00 -14.62 11.49
C ARG A 59 -30.06 -15.63 11.89
N SER A 60 -29.92 -16.89 11.50
CA SER A 60 -30.84 -17.98 11.87
C SER A 60 -30.74 -18.43 13.33
N GLY A 61 -29.74 -17.95 14.08
CA GLY A 61 -29.46 -18.35 15.44
C GLY A 61 -28.63 -19.64 15.53
N ALA A 62 -27.90 -20.00 14.48
CA ALA A 62 -26.94 -21.11 14.51
C ALA A 62 -25.85 -20.87 15.58
N SER A 63 -25.23 -21.98 16.06
CA SER A 63 -24.17 -21.87 17.05
C SER A 63 -22.96 -21.08 16.51
N ALA A 64 -22.24 -20.36 17.38
CA ALA A 64 -21.06 -19.60 17.02
C ALA A 64 -20.00 -20.47 16.29
N ASP A 65 -19.81 -21.71 16.73
CA ASP A 65 -18.88 -22.66 16.09
C ASP A 65 -19.31 -23.05 14.67
N GLN A 66 -20.61 -23.19 14.43
CA GLN A 66 -21.13 -23.49 13.10
C GLN A 66 -20.96 -22.29 12.17
N VAL A 67 -21.30 -21.09 12.63
CA VAL A 67 -21.10 -19.82 11.90
C VAL A 67 -19.63 -19.61 11.57
N ARG A 68 -18.75 -19.84 12.54
CA ARG A 68 -17.29 -19.73 12.39
C ARG A 68 -16.75 -20.66 11.30
N ARG A 69 -17.14 -21.95 11.30
CA ARG A 69 -16.71 -22.92 10.28
C ARG A 69 -17.20 -22.54 8.88
N ASP A 70 -18.45 -22.13 8.77
CA ASP A 70 -19.04 -21.77 7.48
C ASP A 70 -18.34 -20.54 6.89
N TYR A 71 -18.14 -19.49 7.69
CA TYR A 71 -17.41 -18.30 7.24
C TYR A 71 -15.91 -18.55 6.94
N ALA A 72 -15.25 -19.46 7.66
CA ALA A 72 -13.86 -19.81 7.34
C ALA A 72 -13.75 -20.37 5.91
N GLY A 73 -14.67 -21.26 5.51
CA GLY A 73 -14.74 -21.76 4.15
C GLY A 73 -15.12 -20.68 3.11
N VAL A 74 -15.91 -19.68 3.51
CA VAL A 74 -16.21 -18.51 2.67
C VAL A 74 -14.98 -17.65 2.44
N VAL A 75 -14.20 -17.37 3.48
CA VAL A 75 -12.96 -16.59 3.40
C VAL A 75 -11.98 -17.26 2.43
N ASP A 76 -11.82 -18.58 2.52
CA ASP A 76 -10.99 -19.34 1.59
C ASP A 76 -11.46 -19.21 0.13
N ALA A 77 -12.78 -19.29 -0.09
CA ALA A 77 -13.36 -19.11 -1.42
C ALA A 77 -13.19 -17.68 -1.94
N LEU A 78 -13.34 -16.66 -1.08
CA LEU A 78 -13.14 -15.26 -1.45
C LEU A 78 -11.68 -15.00 -1.83
N ILE A 79 -10.73 -15.48 -1.06
CA ILE A 79 -9.28 -15.34 -1.36
C ILE A 79 -8.97 -16.01 -2.71
N ALA A 80 -9.47 -17.23 -2.95
CA ALA A 80 -9.25 -17.94 -4.20
C ALA A 80 -9.88 -17.23 -5.41
N ALA A 81 -11.05 -16.63 -5.24
CA ALA A 81 -11.79 -15.95 -6.30
C ALA A 81 -11.36 -14.51 -6.54
N ASN A 82 -10.71 -13.86 -5.57
CA ASN A 82 -10.40 -12.42 -5.60
C ASN A 82 -9.00 -12.13 -6.13
N SER A 83 -8.53 -12.90 -7.12
CA SER A 83 -7.23 -12.68 -7.77
C SER A 83 -7.08 -11.30 -8.42
N SER A 84 -8.21 -10.64 -8.72
CA SER A 84 -8.25 -9.29 -9.30
C SER A 84 -8.55 -8.18 -8.27
N GLY A 85 -8.77 -8.54 -6.99
CA GLY A 85 -9.10 -7.56 -5.93
C GLY A 85 -10.43 -6.83 -6.12
N THR A 86 -11.32 -7.34 -7.00
CA THR A 86 -12.56 -6.63 -7.40
C THR A 86 -13.77 -6.98 -6.54
N ILE A 87 -13.68 -8.05 -5.72
CA ILE A 87 -14.80 -8.47 -4.86
C ILE A 87 -14.77 -7.68 -3.56
N VAL A 88 -15.82 -6.91 -3.30
CA VAL A 88 -16.08 -6.30 -2.00
C VAL A 88 -16.95 -7.26 -1.18
N PRO A 89 -16.42 -7.91 -0.13
CA PRO A 89 -17.11 -8.97 0.58
C PRO A 89 -18.13 -8.42 1.58
N THR A 90 -19.16 -7.75 1.09
CA THR A 90 -20.26 -7.20 1.90
C THR A 90 -20.96 -8.33 2.67
N GLY A 91 -21.00 -8.25 3.99
CA GLY A 91 -21.55 -9.30 4.87
C GLY A 91 -20.48 -10.05 5.67
N LEU A 92 -19.18 -9.81 5.40
CA LEU A 92 -18.08 -10.38 6.19
C LEU A 92 -17.97 -9.70 7.57
N GLU A 93 -18.60 -8.54 7.77
CA GLU A 93 -18.64 -7.80 9.05
C GLU A 93 -19.17 -8.66 10.19
N THR A 94 -20.18 -9.46 9.92
CA THR A 94 -20.77 -10.39 10.93
C THR A 94 -19.73 -11.37 11.47
N TYR A 95 -18.87 -11.86 10.58
CA TYR A 95 -17.79 -12.78 10.97
C TYR A 95 -16.68 -12.07 11.74
N LEU A 96 -16.24 -10.91 11.26
CA LEU A 96 -15.21 -10.12 11.94
C LEU A 96 -15.65 -9.73 13.35
N ASP A 97 -16.90 -9.31 13.53
CA ASP A 97 -17.45 -8.97 14.85
C ASP A 97 -17.54 -10.19 15.77
N LEU A 98 -17.91 -11.36 15.25
CA LEU A 98 -17.90 -12.62 15.98
C LEU A 98 -16.50 -12.90 16.52
N LEU A 99 -15.48 -12.83 15.67
CA LEU A 99 -14.10 -13.12 16.04
C LEU A 99 -13.53 -12.10 17.05
N VAL A 100 -13.84 -10.80 16.89
CA VAL A 100 -13.48 -9.78 17.89
C VAL A 100 -14.15 -10.09 19.23
N GLY A 101 -15.44 -10.46 19.23
CA GLY A 101 -16.16 -10.84 20.44
C GLY A 101 -15.62 -12.12 21.11
N GLU A 102 -15.16 -13.10 20.33
CA GLU A 102 -14.49 -14.30 20.84
C GLU A 102 -13.13 -13.96 21.45
N ALA A 103 -12.30 -13.20 20.78
CA ALA A 103 -10.97 -12.81 21.26
C ALA A 103 -11.05 -12.01 22.57
N ALA A 104 -12.07 -11.16 22.73
CA ALA A 104 -12.29 -10.41 23.96
C ALA A 104 -12.64 -11.29 25.16
N ARG A 105 -13.29 -12.45 24.92
CA ARG A 105 -13.66 -13.42 25.98
C ARG A 105 -12.57 -14.43 26.24
N THR A 106 -11.99 -14.98 25.17
CA THR A 106 -11.02 -16.07 25.24
C THR A 106 -10.00 -15.88 24.11
N PRO A 107 -8.87 -15.22 24.37
CA PRO A 107 -7.82 -15.02 23.38
C PRO A 107 -7.28 -16.37 22.88
N ARG A 108 -7.30 -16.59 21.56
CA ARG A 108 -6.81 -17.83 20.91
C ARG A 108 -6.08 -17.49 19.63
N ALA A 109 -4.99 -18.20 19.37
CA ALA A 109 -4.19 -18.00 18.17
C ALA A 109 -5.00 -18.20 16.88
N ASP A 110 -5.81 -19.25 16.82
CA ASP A 110 -6.65 -19.56 15.68
C ASP A 110 -7.71 -18.48 15.38
N THR A 111 -8.23 -17.80 16.41
CA THR A 111 -9.15 -16.67 16.24
C THR A 111 -8.44 -15.48 15.60
N TYR A 112 -7.19 -15.21 15.98
CA TYR A 112 -6.38 -14.15 15.37
C TYR A 112 -6.05 -14.47 13.91
N ASP A 113 -5.68 -15.71 13.59
CA ASP A 113 -5.37 -16.14 12.22
C ASP A 113 -6.60 -16.05 11.32
N LEU A 114 -7.77 -16.50 11.79
CA LEU A 114 -9.03 -16.39 11.05
C LEU A 114 -9.42 -14.93 10.78
N PHE A 115 -9.27 -14.06 11.79
CA PHE A 115 -9.53 -12.63 11.65
C PHE A 115 -8.58 -11.99 10.62
N PHE A 116 -7.28 -12.23 10.75
CA PHE A 116 -6.27 -11.67 9.86
C PHE A 116 -6.45 -12.15 8.42
N ARG A 117 -6.80 -13.43 8.24
CA ARG A 117 -7.11 -14.00 6.93
C ARG A 117 -8.37 -13.36 6.33
N ALA A 118 -9.40 -13.12 7.15
CA ALA A 118 -10.62 -12.45 6.70
C ALA A 118 -10.38 -11.01 6.25
N LEU A 119 -9.49 -10.26 6.93
CA LEU A 119 -9.09 -8.91 6.48
C LEU A 119 -8.41 -8.90 5.11
N GLN A 120 -7.78 -10.00 4.71
CA GLN A 120 -7.08 -10.14 3.43
C GLN A 120 -7.97 -10.72 2.32
N ALA A 121 -9.20 -11.16 2.63
CA ALA A 121 -10.16 -11.69 1.67
C ALA A 121 -10.86 -10.58 0.86
N GLY A 122 -10.82 -9.33 1.34
CA GLY A 122 -11.42 -8.17 0.69
C GLY A 122 -10.40 -7.43 -0.17
N GLY A 123 -10.75 -7.16 -1.42
CA GLY A 123 -9.96 -6.29 -2.30
C GLY A 123 -10.29 -4.81 -2.05
N GLN A 124 -9.32 -3.95 -2.33
CA GLN A 124 -9.52 -2.51 -2.46
C GLN A 124 -9.52 -2.18 -3.96
N PRO A 125 -10.63 -1.69 -4.55
CA PRO A 125 -10.75 -1.52 -6.01
C PRO A 125 -9.67 -0.62 -6.64
N GLY A 126 -9.20 0.39 -5.91
CA GLY A 126 -8.12 1.27 -6.36
C GLY A 126 -6.77 0.55 -6.45
N VAL A 127 -6.42 -0.19 -5.40
CA VAL A 127 -5.20 -1.01 -5.34
C VAL A 127 -5.24 -2.11 -6.40
N ALA A 128 -6.41 -2.74 -6.59
CA ALA A 128 -6.61 -3.77 -7.59
C ALA A 128 -6.33 -3.27 -9.02
N ARG A 129 -6.73 -2.05 -9.36
CA ARG A 129 -6.43 -1.45 -10.67
C ARG A 129 -4.92 -1.27 -10.88
N GLN A 130 -4.22 -0.74 -9.90
CA GLN A 130 -2.77 -0.55 -9.97
C GLN A 130 -2.01 -1.88 -10.04
N LEU A 131 -2.44 -2.88 -9.27
CA LEU A 131 -1.89 -4.23 -9.35
C LEU A 131 -2.14 -4.85 -10.73
N ASN A 132 -3.32 -4.67 -11.32
CA ASN A 132 -3.62 -5.15 -12.67
C ASN A 132 -2.76 -4.44 -13.74
N GLN A 133 -2.51 -3.14 -13.60
CA GLN A 133 -1.61 -2.40 -14.48
C GLN A 133 -0.18 -2.94 -14.38
N LEU A 134 0.34 -3.13 -13.16
CA LEU A 134 1.65 -3.76 -12.94
C LEU A 134 1.70 -5.20 -13.44
N GLN A 135 0.66 -5.99 -13.23
CA GLN A 135 0.57 -7.35 -13.77
C GLN A 135 0.68 -7.37 -15.29
N THR A 136 0.11 -6.38 -15.98
CA THR A 136 0.26 -6.24 -17.44
C THR A 136 1.72 -5.98 -17.83
N VAL A 137 2.42 -5.08 -17.10
CA VAL A 137 3.85 -4.82 -17.32
C VAL A 137 4.70 -6.05 -16.99
N VAL A 138 4.39 -6.75 -15.90
CA VAL A 138 5.07 -7.99 -15.47
C VAL A 138 4.84 -9.12 -16.47
N ALA A 139 3.60 -9.26 -16.99
CA ALA A 139 3.25 -10.28 -17.98
C ALA A 139 3.90 -10.03 -19.36
N ALA A 140 4.27 -8.79 -19.66
CA ALA A 140 5.04 -8.46 -20.86
C ALA A 140 6.53 -8.86 -20.75
N ASP A 141 7.02 -9.20 -19.55
CA ASP A 141 8.38 -9.73 -19.37
C ASP A 141 8.45 -11.20 -19.84
N PRO A 142 9.20 -11.51 -20.93
CA PRO A 142 9.26 -12.87 -21.47
C PRO A 142 9.71 -13.93 -20.47
N ALA A 143 10.54 -13.56 -19.49
CA ALA A 143 11.04 -14.45 -18.44
C ALA A 143 9.95 -14.86 -17.44
N LEU A 144 8.92 -14.05 -17.27
CA LEU A 144 7.83 -14.27 -16.32
C LEU A 144 6.55 -14.79 -16.97
N ALA A 145 6.31 -14.45 -18.25
CA ALA A 145 5.06 -14.75 -18.96
C ALA A 145 4.69 -16.25 -18.87
N GLN A 146 5.65 -17.14 -19.11
CA GLN A 146 5.41 -18.59 -19.04
C GLN A 146 5.10 -19.06 -17.61
N LEU A 147 5.85 -18.57 -16.60
CA LEU A 147 5.61 -18.95 -15.21
C LEU A 147 4.24 -18.46 -14.71
N ILE A 148 3.82 -17.27 -15.14
CA ILE A 148 2.50 -16.72 -14.79
C ILE A 148 1.38 -17.56 -15.44
N GLN A 149 1.54 -17.95 -16.71
CA GLN A 149 0.59 -18.81 -17.39
C GLN A 149 0.51 -20.21 -16.75
N ASP A 150 1.64 -20.80 -16.42
CA ASP A 150 1.72 -22.12 -15.77
C ASP A 150 1.07 -22.07 -14.38
N ARG A 151 1.31 -21.02 -13.60
CA ARG A 151 0.65 -20.77 -12.31
C ARG A 151 -0.87 -20.75 -12.46
N ALA A 152 -1.38 -19.92 -13.37
CA ALA A 152 -2.81 -19.80 -13.61
C ALA A 152 -3.44 -21.13 -14.07
N GLY A 153 -2.71 -21.94 -14.85
CA GLY A 153 -3.11 -23.29 -15.24
C GLY A 153 -3.28 -24.22 -14.04
N ILE A 154 -2.28 -24.24 -13.15
CA ILE A 154 -2.29 -25.10 -11.94
C ILE A 154 -3.37 -24.66 -10.96
N GLU A 155 -3.60 -23.37 -10.77
CA GLU A 155 -4.68 -22.86 -9.90
C GLU A 155 -6.07 -23.31 -10.41
N ARG A 156 -6.30 -23.28 -11.72
CA ARG A 156 -7.53 -23.85 -12.32
C ARG A 156 -7.65 -25.36 -12.08
N ASP A 157 -6.56 -26.12 -12.25
CA ASP A 157 -6.54 -27.56 -12.00
C ASP A 157 -6.84 -27.87 -10.53
N LEU A 158 -6.25 -27.15 -9.58
CA LEU A 158 -6.52 -27.30 -8.16
C LEU A 158 -7.99 -27.02 -7.82
N THR A 159 -8.58 -26.01 -8.41
CA THR A 159 -9.99 -25.70 -8.23
C THR A 159 -10.87 -26.84 -8.75
N ARG A 160 -10.59 -27.36 -9.94
CA ARG A 160 -11.29 -28.52 -10.52
C ARG A 160 -11.17 -29.76 -9.62
N LEU A 161 -9.96 -30.04 -9.11
CA LEU A 161 -9.70 -31.18 -8.24
C LEU A 161 -10.44 -31.08 -6.90
N ARG A 162 -10.53 -29.87 -6.31
CA ARG A 162 -11.32 -29.63 -5.09
C ARG A 162 -12.79 -29.94 -5.28
N TYR A 163 -13.39 -29.52 -6.40
CA TYR A 163 -14.78 -29.83 -6.70
C TYR A 163 -14.99 -31.32 -6.96
N ALA A 164 -14.09 -31.96 -7.71
CA ALA A 164 -14.17 -33.41 -7.98
C ALA A 164 -14.02 -34.26 -6.70
N LEU A 165 -13.19 -33.83 -5.75
CA LEU A 165 -13.06 -34.49 -4.44
C LEU A 165 -14.32 -34.31 -3.61
N ALA A 166 -14.91 -33.11 -3.58
CA ALA A 166 -16.16 -32.87 -2.85
C ALA A 166 -17.35 -33.69 -3.38
N ASP A 167 -17.45 -33.88 -4.70
CA ASP A 167 -18.49 -34.70 -5.31
C ASP A 167 -18.30 -36.22 -5.03
N ASN A 168 -17.08 -36.66 -4.67
CA ASN A 168 -16.75 -38.06 -4.37
C ASN A 168 -16.65 -38.37 -2.87
N GLU A 169 -16.96 -37.44 -1.97
CA GLU A 169 -16.93 -37.69 -0.50
C GLU A 169 -17.91 -38.78 -0.05
N GLU A 170 -19.03 -39.01 -0.76
CA GLU A 170 -20.03 -39.99 -0.42
C GLU A 170 -19.60 -41.45 -0.71
N THR A 171 -18.60 -41.68 -1.56
CA THR A 171 -18.06 -42.99 -1.92
C THR A 171 -16.55 -43.03 -2.06
N PRO A 172 -15.78 -43.17 -0.95
CA PRO A 172 -14.32 -43.23 -1.03
C PRO A 172 -13.87 -44.48 -1.79
N GLY A 173 -13.19 -44.30 -2.93
CA GLY A 173 -12.68 -45.35 -3.79
C GLY A 173 -11.30 -45.04 -4.36
N GLU A 174 -10.84 -45.90 -5.28
CA GLU A 174 -9.57 -45.73 -5.98
C GLU A 174 -9.51 -44.38 -6.78
N SER A 175 -10.66 -43.89 -7.26
CA SER A 175 -10.85 -42.60 -7.88
C SER A 175 -10.49 -41.44 -6.95
N THR A 176 -10.92 -41.48 -5.68
CA THR A 176 -10.64 -40.44 -4.66
C THR A 176 -9.14 -40.37 -4.33
N ARG A 177 -8.46 -41.52 -4.22
CA ARG A 177 -7.00 -41.58 -4.02
C ARG A 177 -6.23 -40.97 -5.17
N THR A 178 -6.66 -41.21 -6.40
CA THR A 178 -6.03 -40.68 -7.60
C THR A 178 -6.19 -39.15 -7.68
N LEU A 179 -7.38 -38.63 -7.38
CA LEU A 179 -7.65 -37.20 -7.32
C LEU A 179 -6.82 -36.51 -6.23
N GLU A 180 -6.68 -37.14 -5.07
CA GLU A 180 -5.86 -36.64 -3.95
C GLU A 180 -4.37 -36.58 -4.33
N GLN A 181 -3.85 -37.61 -5.01
CA GLN A 181 -2.48 -37.61 -5.52
C GLN A 181 -2.26 -36.50 -6.55
N GLN A 182 -3.23 -36.27 -7.44
CA GLN A 182 -3.17 -35.17 -8.42
C GLN A 182 -3.16 -33.82 -7.72
N ARG A 183 -3.97 -33.63 -6.68
CA ARG A 183 -4.01 -32.41 -5.87
C ARG A 183 -2.65 -32.13 -5.23
N VAL A 184 -2.06 -33.12 -4.55
CA VAL A 184 -0.75 -32.98 -3.88
C VAL A 184 0.34 -32.62 -4.90
N ARG A 185 0.34 -33.24 -6.09
CA ARG A 185 1.31 -32.91 -7.15
C ARG A 185 1.10 -31.49 -7.69
N ALA A 186 -0.13 -31.04 -7.87
CA ALA A 186 -0.44 -29.70 -8.33
C ALA A 186 -0.02 -28.66 -7.28
N GLU A 187 -0.26 -28.90 -5.99
CA GLU A 187 0.18 -28.04 -4.89
C GLU A 187 1.72 -27.93 -4.83
N ALA A 188 2.44 -29.04 -4.98
CA ALA A 188 3.91 -29.03 -5.02
C ALA A 188 4.44 -28.23 -6.23
N ARG A 189 3.81 -28.35 -7.41
CA ARG A 189 4.17 -27.56 -8.60
C ARG A 189 3.88 -26.09 -8.39
N LEU A 190 2.73 -25.74 -7.79
CA LEU A 190 2.38 -24.34 -7.48
C LEU A 190 3.40 -23.71 -6.54
N LEU A 191 3.82 -24.45 -5.50
CA LEU A 191 4.87 -24.01 -4.58
C LEU A 191 6.19 -23.72 -5.30
N ALA A 192 6.62 -24.62 -6.20
CA ALA A 192 7.86 -24.44 -6.97
C ALA A 192 7.78 -23.21 -7.91
N ILE A 193 6.65 -23.00 -8.59
CA ILE A 193 6.44 -21.84 -9.47
C ILE A 193 6.42 -20.55 -8.66
N ASN A 194 5.71 -20.50 -7.53
CA ASN A 194 5.66 -19.34 -6.66
C ASN A 194 7.08 -19.00 -6.13
N ALA A 195 7.88 -19.99 -5.77
CA ALA A 195 9.27 -19.79 -5.39
C ALA A 195 10.14 -19.25 -6.55
N ALA A 196 9.89 -19.65 -7.78
CA ALA A 196 10.57 -19.10 -8.96
C ALA A 196 10.16 -17.65 -9.25
N LEU A 197 8.86 -17.38 -9.19
CA LEU A 197 8.30 -16.03 -9.40
C LEU A 197 8.78 -15.05 -8.32
N SER A 198 8.81 -15.45 -7.05
CA SER A 198 9.23 -14.59 -5.93
C SER A 198 10.70 -14.16 -5.99
N ARG A 199 11.52 -14.79 -6.84
CA ARG A 199 12.91 -14.34 -7.10
C ARG A 199 12.95 -13.09 -7.98
N ASN A 200 11.89 -12.83 -8.76
CA ASN A 200 11.84 -11.67 -9.66
C ASN A 200 11.28 -10.43 -8.92
N PRO A 201 12.00 -9.29 -8.92
CA PRO A 201 11.56 -8.07 -8.25
C PRO A 201 10.21 -7.55 -8.72
N ARG A 202 9.95 -7.61 -10.04
CA ARG A 202 8.69 -7.15 -10.63
C ARG A 202 7.50 -7.98 -10.15
N TYR A 203 7.67 -9.29 -10.07
CA TYR A 203 6.63 -10.16 -9.55
C TYR A 203 6.37 -9.90 -8.05
N ARG A 204 7.42 -9.70 -7.24
CA ARG A 204 7.27 -9.41 -5.80
C ARG A 204 6.43 -8.16 -5.53
N ALA A 205 6.51 -7.16 -6.40
CA ALA A 205 5.73 -5.93 -6.27
C ALA A 205 4.22 -6.13 -6.49
N VAL A 206 3.83 -7.22 -7.17
CA VAL A 206 2.43 -7.58 -7.45
C VAL A 206 1.93 -8.79 -6.64
N ASP A 207 2.79 -9.42 -5.85
CA ASP A 207 2.40 -10.53 -4.97
C ASP A 207 1.60 -9.99 -3.78
N ASP A 208 0.33 -10.33 -3.75
CA ASP A 208 -0.59 -10.00 -2.67
C ASP A 208 -1.18 -11.28 -2.02
N SER A 209 -0.41 -12.36 -2.05
CA SER A 209 -0.81 -13.63 -1.44
C SER A 209 -0.99 -13.46 0.08
N PRO A 210 -2.03 -14.09 0.68
CA PRO A 210 -2.30 -13.94 2.10
C PRO A 210 -1.14 -14.38 2.98
N ALA A 211 -0.91 -13.61 4.05
CA ALA A 211 0.06 -13.92 5.10
C ALA A 211 -0.65 -14.41 6.37
N ALA A 212 -0.01 -15.26 7.17
CA ALA A 212 -0.48 -15.64 8.49
C ALA A 212 0.03 -14.67 9.57
N VAL A 213 -0.64 -14.60 10.72
CA VAL A 213 -0.15 -13.84 11.89
C VAL A 213 1.21 -14.36 12.35
N ALA A 214 1.43 -15.66 12.25
CA ALA A 214 2.71 -16.28 12.60
C ALA A 214 3.87 -15.77 11.72
N ASP A 215 3.64 -15.57 10.42
CA ASP A 215 4.63 -15.02 9.48
C ASP A 215 5.00 -13.58 9.85
N ILE A 216 3.98 -12.74 10.13
CA ILE A 216 4.19 -11.37 10.59
C ILE A 216 5.00 -11.35 11.88
N ARG A 217 4.61 -12.18 12.85
CA ARG A 217 5.30 -12.28 14.14
C ARG A 217 6.76 -12.70 14.00
N ALA A 218 7.04 -13.67 13.13
CA ALA A 218 8.40 -14.15 12.86
C ALA A 218 9.27 -13.10 12.17
N ALA A 219 8.68 -12.25 11.33
CA ALA A 219 9.37 -11.19 10.61
C ALA A 219 9.63 -9.94 11.48
N LEU A 220 8.91 -9.75 12.58
CA LEU A 220 9.11 -8.62 13.49
C LEU A 220 10.38 -8.79 14.32
N LYS A 221 11.15 -7.70 14.45
CA LYS A 221 12.30 -7.61 15.33
C LYS A 221 11.89 -7.20 16.75
N PRO A 222 12.73 -7.42 17.78
CA PRO A 222 12.43 -6.94 19.14
C PRO A 222 12.16 -5.44 19.18
N GLY A 223 11.05 -5.05 19.79
CA GLY A 223 10.62 -3.65 19.88
C GLY A 223 9.88 -3.13 18.65
N GLU A 224 9.46 -4.00 17.74
CA GLU A 224 8.61 -3.66 16.60
C GLU A 224 7.16 -4.10 16.79
N GLY A 225 6.25 -3.32 16.22
CA GLY A 225 4.84 -3.64 16.13
C GLY A 225 4.30 -3.43 14.72
N TYR A 226 3.40 -4.30 14.29
CA TYR A 226 2.70 -4.24 13.02
C TYR A 226 1.22 -3.92 13.26
N LEU A 227 0.75 -2.82 12.71
CA LEU A 227 -0.64 -2.37 12.74
C LEU A 227 -1.24 -2.49 11.34
N LYS A 228 -2.28 -3.32 11.17
CA LYS A 228 -3.12 -3.27 9.97
C LYS A 228 -4.50 -2.76 10.32
N LEU A 229 -4.94 -1.78 9.55
CA LEU A 229 -6.32 -1.31 9.55
C LEU A 229 -7.04 -1.85 8.29
N PHE A 230 -8.35 -2.02 8.39
CA PHE A 230 -9.15 -2.49 7.28
C PHE A 230 -10.56 -1.90 7.35
N GLN A 231 -10.94 -1.17 6.33
CA GLN A 231 -12.29 -0.65 6.20
C GLN A 231 -13.13 -1.59 5.34
N LEU A 232 -14.27 -2.01 5.86
CA LEU A 232 -15.25 -2.80 5.14
C LEU A 232 -16.63 -2.17 5.30
N SER A 233 -17.23 -1.79 4.19
CA SER A 233 -18.52 -1.09 4.18
C SER A 233 -18.51 0.10 5.18
N ASN A 234 -19.32 0.01 6.22
CA ASN A 234 -19.51 1.06 7.22
C ASN A 234 -18.76 0.79 8.54
N ARG A 235 -17.71 -0.04 8.50
CA ARG A 235 -16.93 -0.44 9.68
C ARG A 235 -15.45 -0.32 9.44
N LEU A 236 -14.71 -0.09 10.51
CA LEU A 236 -13.26 -0.05 10.49
C LEU A 236 -12.72 -1.00 11.56
N TYR A 237 -11.82 -1.88 11.17
CA TYR A 237 -11.22 -2.90 12.01
C TYR A 237 -9.72 -2.68 12.15
N GLY A 238 -9.13 -3.19 13.24
CA GLY A 238 -7.71 -3.16 13.47
C GLY A 238 -7.18 -4.50 13.99
N ILE A 239 -5.99 -4.85 13.54
CA ILE A 239 -5.15 -5.87 14.17
C ILE A 239 -3.78 -5.28 14.46
N TYR A 240 -3.29 -5.50 15.66
CA TYR A 240 -1.96 -5.11 16.09
C TYR A 240 -1.18 -6.33 16.56
N VAL A 241 0.00 -6.54 16.00
CA VAL A 241 0.85 -7.72 16.22
C VAL A 241 2.23 -7.28 16.70
N THR A 242 2.70 -7.88 17.78
CA THR A 242 4.10 -7.85 18.22
C THR A 242 4.68 -9.26 18.26
N GLN A 243 5.92 -9.44 18.62
CA GLN A 243 6.49 -10.78 18.77
C GLN A 243 5.74 -11.63 19.83
N SER A 244 5.16 -11.00 20.86
CA SER A 244 4.53 -11.70 21.99
C SER A 244 3.02 -11.55 22.09
N GLN A 245 2.45 -10.51 21.49
CA GLN A 245 1.04 -10.16 21.67
C GLN A 245 0.34 -9.92 20.33
N THR A 246 -0.96 -10.18 20.30
CA THR A 246 -1.83 -9.85 19.17
C THR A 246 -3.13 -9.29 19.72
N PHE A 247 -3.59 -8.17 19.17
CA PHE A 247 -4.85 -7.53 19.47
C PHE A 247 -5.68 -7.44 18.21
N ILE A 248 -6.94 -7.86 18.25
CA ILE A 248 -7.93 -7.62 17.21
C ILE A 248 -9.09 -6.82 17.80
N TYR A 249 -9.57 -5.84 17.08
CA TYR A 249 -10.58 -4.92 17.59
C TYR A 249 -11.34 -4.20 16.45
N THR A 250 -12.49 -3.68 16.81
CA THR A 250 -13.28 -2.81 15.92
C THR A 250 -12.99 -1.35 16.30
N VAL A 251 -12.53 -0.58 15.33
CA VAL A 251 -12.25 0.87 15.47
C VAL A 251 -13.56 1.67 15.33
N ALA A 252 -14.42 1.30 14.37
CA ALA A 252 -15.76 1.84 14.18
C ALA A 252 -16.75 0.71 13.89
N LYS A 253 -17.85 0.63 14.67
CA LYS A 253 -18.83 -0.45 14.64
C LYS A 253 -20.05 -0.16 13.79
N SER A 254 -20.20 1.07 13.32
CA SER A 254 -21.37 1.55 12.55
C SER A 254 -20.99 2.67 11.61
N ALA A 255 -21.87 2.99 10.67
CA ALA A 255 -21.71 4.16 9.80
C ALA A 255 -21.54 5.46 10.59
N ALA A 256 -22.32 5.66 11.66
CA ALA A 256 -22.23 6.86 12.49
C ALA A 256 -20.87 6.97 13.21
N GLU A 257 -20.34 5.87 13.74
CA GLU A 257 -19.01 5.86 14.35
C GLU A 257 -17.91 6.07 13.31
N LEU A 258 -18.02 5.46 12.13
CA LEU A 258 -17.09 5.67 11.03
C LEU A 258 -17.09 7.13 10.56
N ASP A 259 -18.27 7.74 10.46
CA ASP A 259 -18.41 9.16 10.12
C ASP A 259 -17.75 10.06 11.18
N GLN A 260 -17.86 9.72 12.46
CA GLN A 260 -17.12 10.42 13.53
C GLN A 260 -15.61 10.29 13.37
N VAL A 261 -15.12 9.08 13.08
CA VAL A 261 -13.69 8.86 12.81
C VAL A 261 -13.23 9.67 11.60
N ASN A 262 -14.01 9.67 10.51
CA ASN A 262 -13.75 10.46 9.31
C ASN A 262 -13.69 11.97 9.61
N GLN A 263 -14.62 12.49 10.41
CA GLN A 263 -14.66 13.91 10.81
C GLN A 263 -13.43 14.29 11.63
N VAL A 264 -13.07 13.48 12.63
CA VAL A 264 -11.87 13.70 13.44
C VAL A 264 -10.61 13.66 12.56
N ALA A 265 -10.50 12.64 11.71
CA ALA A 265 -9.37 12.48 10.79
C ALA A 265 -9.26 13.66 9.81
N SER A 266 -10.37 14.10 9.23
CA SER A 266 -10.40 15.26 8.31
C SER A 266 -10.01 16.55 9.02
N ALA A 267 -10.44 16.74 10.28
CA ALA A 267 -10.05 17.91 11.06
C ALA A 267 -8.55 17.91 11.40
N VAL A 268 -8.00 16.74 11.78
CA VAL A 268 -6.55 16.58 12.00
C VAL A 268 -5.79 16.87 10.71
N ARG A 269 -6.21 16.26 9.58
CA ARG A 269 -5.59 16.49 8.28
C ARG A 269 -5.63 17.97 7.89
N GLY A 270 -6.80 18.60 7.99
CA GLY A 270 -6.98 20.01 7.68
C GLY A 270 -6.18 20.95 8.60
N SER A 271 -5.83 20.53 9.81
CA SER A 271 -4.95 21.30 10.69
C SER A 271 -3.45 21.11 10.37
N ILE A 272 -3.07 20.14 9.55
CA ILE A 272 -1.68 19.96 9.11
C ILE A 272 -1.35 20.90 7.93
N ASP A 273 -2.14 20.84 6.85
CA ASP A 273 -1.85 21.55 5.59
C ASP A 273 -2.85 22.65 5.25
N GLY A 274 -3.84 22.89 6.13
CA GLY A 274 -4.82 23.95 5.97
C GLY A 274 -4.19 25.34 6.02
N ARG A 275 -4.77 26.28 5.24
CA ARG A 275 -4.32 27.67 5.18
C ARG A 275 -5.45 28.62 5.55
N LEU A 276 -5.08 29.65 6.27
CA LEU A 276 -5.95 30.82 6.51
C LEU A 276 -6.05 31.67 5.25
N GLN A 277 -6.95 32.68 5.23
CA GLN A 277 -7.15 33.56 4.09
C GLN A 277 -5.90 34.36 3.69
N ASP A 278 -5.01 34.61 4.63
CA ASP A 278 -3.72 35.30 4.45
C ASP A 278 -2.58 34.33 4.02
N GLY A 279 -2.88 33.05 3.82
CA GLY A 279 -1.92 32.02 3.42
C GLY A 279 -1.13 31.40 4.58
N GLN A 280 -1.32 31.85 5.83
CA GLN A 280 -0.68 31.23 7.00
C GLN A 280 -1.28 29.84 7.27
N LEU A 281 -0.46 28.95 7.88
CA LEU A 281 -0.94 27.66 8.37
C LEU A 281 -2.02 27.88 9.44
N VAL A 282 -2.97 26.96 9.55
CA VAL A 282 -3.84 26.89 10.72
C VAL A 282 -3.10 26.18 11.87
N PRO A 283 -3.36 26.52 13.14
CA PRO A 283 -2.77 25.79 14.27
C PRO A 283 -3.13 24.31 14.25
N TYR A 284 -2.17 23.44 14.55
CA TYR A 284 -2.39 22.00 14.60
C TYR A 284 -3.36 21.60 15.71
N ASP A 285 -4.35 20.77 15.40
CA ASP A 285 -5.36 20.31 16.37
C ASP A 285 -4.85 19.13 17.22
N VAL A 286 -4.09 19.46 18.23
CA VAL A 286 -3.48 18.51 19.18
C VAL A 286 -4.53 17.65 19.88
N ALA A 287 -5.68 18.24 20.25
CA ALA A 287 -6.74 17.54 20.98
C ALA A 287 -7.38 16.45 20.11
N ARG A 288 -7.81 16.81 18.89
CA ARG A 288 -8.38 15.83 17.94
C ARG A 288 -7.36 14.81 17.50
N SER A 289 -6.10 15.19 17.33
CA SER A 289 -5.01 14.27 17.03
C SER A 289 -4.82 13.23 18.14
N HIS A 290 -4.87 13.62 19.41
CA HIS A 290 -4.83 12.68 20.53
C HIS A 290 -6.07 11.75 20.56
N VAL A 291 -7.25 12.28 20.28
CA VAL A 291 -8.48 11.46 20.16
C VAL A 291 -8.31 10.42 19.05
N LEU A 292 -7.81 10.84 17.88
CA LEU A 292 -7.57 9.94 16.75
C LEU A 292 -6.56 8.84 17.09
N PHE A 293 -5.45 9.20 17.77
CA PHE A 293 -4.47 8.22 18.26
C PHE A 293 -5.12 7.16 19.13
N ARG A 294 -5.93 7.58 20.11
CA ARG A 294 -6.63 6.65 21.01
C ARG A 294 -7.59 5.73 20.30
N ILE A 295 -8.32 6.24 19.31
CA ILE A 295 -9.26 5.46 18.48
C ILE A 295 -8.50 4.42 17.69
N VAL A 296 -7.42 4.82 17.01
CA VAL A 296 -6.63 3.95 16.13
C VAL A 296 -5.86 2.89 16.91
N ALA A 297 -5.22 3.28 18.00
CA ALA A 297 -4.46 2.35 18.84
C ALA A 297 -5.36 1.36 19.60
N GLY A 298 -6.58 1.76 19.92
CA GLY A 298 -7.56 0.92 20.62
C GLY A 298 -7.00 0.23 21.87
N PRO A 299 -7.24 -1.08 22.05
CA PRO A 299 -6.74 -1.85 23.20
C PRO A 299 -5.21 -2.07 23.14
N ALA A 300 -4.57 -1.86 22.01
CA ALA A 300 -3.12 -2.03 21.83
C ALA A 300 -2.30 -0.81 22.24
N ARG A 301 -2.94 0.30 22.68
CA ARG A 301 -2.29 1.59 22.94
C ARG A 301 -1.05 1.49 23.83
N GLU A 302 -1.16 0.82 24.96
CA GLU A 302 -0.05 0.72 25.91
C GLU A 302 1.13 -0.06 25.33
N THR A 303 0.85 -1.18 24.66
CA THR A 303 1.87 -1.96 23.98
C THR A 303 2.49 -1.18 22.83
N MET A 304 1.68 -0.46 22.03
CA MET A 304 2.15 0.38 20.93
C MET A 304 3.11 1.47 21.42
N MET A 305 2.81 2.10 22.55
CA MET A 305 3.63 3.14 23.18
C MET A 305 5.02 2.64 23.64
N GLN A 306 5.20 1.34 23.82
CA GLN A 306 6.47 0.73 24.23
C GLN A 306 7.36 0.35 23.03
N MET A 307 6.82 0.36 21.80
CA MET A 307 7.55 -0.05 20.61
C MET A 307 8.48 1.06 20.12
N LYS A 308 9.65 0.66 19.65
CA LYS A 308 10.65 1.53 19.03
C LYS A 308 10.39 1.77 17.55
N ALA A 309 9.68 0.85 16.92
CA ALA A 309 9.32 0.94 15.50
C ALA A 309 7.90 0.42 15.27
N LEU A 310 7.16 1.11 14.41
CA LEU A 310 5.81 0.74 13.99
C LEU A 310 5.77 0.57 12.49
N ILE A 311 5.29 -0.57 12.05
CA ILE A 311 4.95 -0.86 10.66
C ILE A 311 3.43 -0.68 10.55
N VAL A 312 2.98 0.20 9.68
CA VAL A 312 1.57 0.57 9.55
C VAL A 312 1.06 0.22 8.16
N ASP A 313 0.00 -0.56 8.10
CA ASP A 313 -0.80 -0.86 6.91
C ASP A 313 -2.15 -0.12 7.08
N PRO A 314 -2.25 1.13 6.59
CA PRO A 314 -3.37 2.01 6.88
C PRO A 314 -4.59 1.69 6.00
N ALA A 315 -5.79 2.08 6.47
CA ALA A 315 -7.00 2.02 5.66
C ALA A 315 -7.94 3.19 5.97
N GLY A 316 -8.86 3.45 5.05
CA GLY A 316 -9.87 4.49 5.19
C GLY A 316 -9.24 5.88 5.36
N PRO A 317 -9.74 6.71 6.30
CA PRO A 317 -9.29 8.09 6.45
C PRO A 317 -7.82 8.22 6.89
N LEU A 318 -7.21 7.13 7.35
CA LEU A 318 -5.82 7.13 7.82
C LEU A 318 -4.78 6.92 6.71
N THR A 319 -5.22 6.65 5.49
CA THR A 319 -4.32 6.58 4.32
C THR A 319 -3.69 7.94 3.97
N THR A 320 -4.31 9.04 4.39
CA THR A 320 -3.87 10.41 4.07
C THR A 320 -3.27 11.16 5.24
N ILE A 321 -3.20 10.54 6.43
CA ILE A 321 -2.66 11.15 7.64
C ILE A 321 -1.36 10.46 8.02
N PRO A 322 -0.24 11.18 8.16
CA PRO A 322 0.97 10.60 8.72
C PRO A 322 0.71 10.20 10.18
N ILE A 323 0.65 8.90 10.43
CA ILE A 323 0.38 8.37 11.79
C ILE A 323 1.43 8.87 12.79
N GLY A 324 2.65 9.16 12.34
CA GLY A 324 3.70 9.76 13.16
C GLY A 324 3.35 11.13 13.72
N ALA A 325 2.46 11.88 13.07
CA ALA A 325 1.99 13.18 13.57
C ALA A 325 0.94 13.07 14.67
N LEU A 326 0.40 11.88 14.95
CA LEU A 326 -0.58 11.71 16.00
C LEU A 326 0.03 11.95 17.38
N VAL A 327 -0.74 12.61 18.24
CA VAL A 327 -0.33 13.00 19.59
C VAL A 327 -0.64 11.88 20.57
N THR A 328 0.39 11.42 21.27
CA THR A 328 0.29 10.29 22.20
C THR A 328 -0.18 10.69 23.61
N GLU A 329 0.13 11.91 24.04
CA GLU A 329 -0.20 12.46 25.34
C GLU A 329 -0.76 13.88 25.20
N PHE A 330 -1.86 14.19 25.86
CA PHE A 330 -2.52 15.49 25.82
C PHE A 330 -3.07 15.87 27.19
N ASP A 331 -2.65 17.04 27.68
CA ASP A 331 -3.23 17.66 28.87
C ASP A 331 -4.00 18.93 28.45
N PRO A 332 -5.33 18.98 28.65
CA PRO A 332 -6.14 20.13 28.26
C PRO A 332 -5.85 21.39 29.09
N LYS A 333 -5.09 21.28 30.19
CA LYS A 333 -4.71 22.41 31.03
C LYS A 333 -3.47 23.15 30.54
N VAL A 334 -2.71 22.54 29.62
CA VAL A 334 -1.54 23.17 29.01
C VAL A 334 -1.98 24.22 28.01
N VAL A 335 -1.75 25.47 28.31
CA VAL A 335 -1.98 26.62 27.43
C VAL A 335 -0.66 26.93 26.72
N ARG A 336 -0.68 26.98 25.41
CA ARG A 336 0.46 27.42 24.59
C ARG A 336 0.45 28.93 24.48
N GLU A 337 1.57 29.57 24.77
CA GLU A 337 1.75 31.01 24.56
C GLU A 337 1.72 31.35 23.07
N ASP A 338 2.43 30.57 22.25
CA ASP A 338 2.36 30.59 20.79
C ASP A 338 1.49 29.42 20.30
N PRO A 339 0.38 29.68 19.59
CA PRO A 339 -0.49 28.64 19.04
C PRO A 339 0.19 27.78 17.95
N PHE A 340 1.36 28.20 17.43
CA PHE A 340 2.13 27.49 16.42
C PHE A 340 3.36 26.77 16.99
N ASP A 341 3.68 26.93 18.28
CA ASP A 341 4.76 26.17 18.92
C ASP A 341 4.27 24.81 19.44
N PHE A 342 4.70 23.76 18.77
CA PHE A 342 4.44 22.35 19.11
C PHE A 342 5.70 21.60 19.58
N SER A 343 6.79 22.31 19.89
CA SER A 343 8.09 21.72 20.26
C SER A 343 8.04 20.81 21.50
N GLN A 344 7.06 21.01 22.38
CA GLN A 344 6.80 20.20 23.57
C GLN A 344 5.69 19.16 23.38
N THR A 345 5.17 19.00 22.16
CA THR A 345 4.08 18.06 21.89
C THR A 345 4.60 16.63 21.76
N ALA A 346 3.95 15.70 22.45
CA ALA A 346 4.32 14.28 22.43
C ALA A 346 3.83 13.58 21.16
N PHE A 347 4.50 13.81 20.04
CA PHE A 347 4.21 13.14 18.76
C PHE A 347 4.66 11.68 18.75
N LEU A 348 3.91 10.82 18.07
CA LEU A 348 4.24 9.40 17.93
C LEU A 348 5.59 9.20 17.22
N ALA A 349 5.89 9.98 16.15
CA ALA A 349 7.17 9.92 15.44
C ALA A 349 8.36 10.31 16.33
N ALA A 350 8.15 11.12 17.39
CA ALA A 350 9.19 11.40 18.36
C ALA A 350 9.56 10.18 19.22
N ARG A 351 8.67 9.19 19.36
CA ARG A 351 8.89 7.96 20.13
C ARG A 351 9.39 6.80 19.28
N SER A 352 8.73 6.58 18.15
CA SER A 352 8.90 5.38 17.32
C SER A 352 9.24 5.77 15.88
N THR A 353 10.11 5.01 15.24
CA THR A 353 10.24 5.08 13.79
C THR A 353 8.95 4.53 13.15
N ILE A 354 8.51 5.15 12.06
CA ILE A 354 7.29 4.74 11.36
C ILE A 354 7.65 4.31 9.95
N SER A 355 7.13 3.17 9.53
CA SER A 355 7.14 2.75 8.11
C SER A 355 5.76 2.28 7.69
N THR A 356 5.49 2.36 6.40
CA THR A 356 4.22 1.95 5.79
C THR A 356 4.41 0.63 5.06
N ALA A 357 3.50 -0.30 5.28
CA ALA A 357 3.33 -1.50 4.46
C ALA A 357 2.15 -1.32 3.52
N LEU A 358 2.29 -1.72 2.26
CA LEU A 358 1.19 -1.69 1.28
C LEU A 358 0.24 -2.88 1.45
N SER A 359 0.73 -3.96 2.04
CA SER A 359 -0.03 -5.16 2.43
C SER A 359 0.81 -6.00 3.40
N PRO A 360 0.22 -7.01 4.08
CA PRO A 360 0.98 -7.94 4.89
C PRO A 360 2.10 -8.64 4.10
N ARG A 361 1.81 -9.05 2.87
CA ARG A 361 2.80 -9.69 1.99
C ARG A 361 3.93 -8.74 1.63
N SER A 362 3.64 -7.48 1.30
CA SER A 362 4.68 -6.49 0.98
C SER A 362 5.66 -6.26 2.13
N PHE A 363 5.17 -6.29 3.38
CA PHE A 363 6.02 -6.24 4.57
C PHE A 363 6.96 -7.44 4.65
N LEU A 364 6.45 -8.66 4.48
CA LEU A 364 7.26 -9.89 4.52
C LEU A 364 8.32 -9.88 3.41
N VAL A 365 7.93 -9.53 2.19
CA VAL A 365 8.86 -9.39 1.06
C VAL A 365 9.97 -8.38 1.35
N ALA A 366 9.62 -7.20 1.88
CA ALA A 366 10.61 -6.17 2.20
C ALA A 366 11.64 -6.66 3.25
N ARG A 367 11.21 -7.49 4.21
CA ARG A 367 12.11 -8.09 5.22
C ARG A 367 13.14 -9.03 4.61
N ASP A 368 12.74 -9.85 3.66
CA ASP A 368 13.58 -10.89 3.05
C ASP A 368 14.54 -10.34 1.99
N LEU A 369 14.33 -9.10 1.51
CA LEU A 369 15.19 -8.52 0.49
C LEU A 369 16.63 -8.32 1.01
N ALA A 370 17.62 -8.84 0.27
CA ALA A 370 19.02 -8.54 0.54
C ALA A 370 19.32 -7.05 0.29
N PRO A 371 20.27 -6.43 1.00
CA PRO A 371 20.72 -5.08 0.71
C PRO A 371 21.25 -4.94 -0.72
N SER A 372 21.34 -3.71 -1.22
CA SER A 372 21.92 -3.40 -2.53
C SER A 372 23.39 -3.80 -2.60
N HIS A 373 23.80 -4.26 -3.78
CA HIS A 373 25.20 -4.49 -4.13
C HIS A 373 25.78 -3.37 -5.01
N ALA A 374 24.99 -2.31 -5.25
CA ALA A 374 25.39 -1.18 -6.07
C ALA A 374 26.66 -0.51 -5.52
N PRO A 375 27.67 -0.24 -6.37
CA PRO A 375 28.95 0.29 -5.92
C PRO A 375 28.95 1.78 -5.61
N ARG A 376 27.97 2.55 -6.13
CA ARG A 376 27.84 4.01 -5.97
C ARG A 376 26.76 4.34 -4.96
N GLU A 377 26.97 5.38 -4.18
CA GLU A 377 26.07 5.72 -3.10
C GLU A 377 24.81 6.45 -3.57
N PHE A 378 24.95 7.48 -4.47
CA PHE A 378 23.89 8.42 -4.73
C PHE A 378 23.84 8.90 -6.19
N ILE A 379 22.64 9.12 -6.70
CA ILE A 379 22.35 9.89 -7.90
C ILE A 379 21.08 10.73 -7.69
N GLY A 380 21.13 12.02 -8.09
CA GLY A 380 19.99 12.93 -7.98
C GLY A 380 19.40 13.30 -9.34
N PHE A 381 18.08 13.47 -9.39
CA PHE A 381 17.29 13.84 -10.56
C PHE A 381 16.36 14.99 -10.23
N GLY A 382 16.32 16.05 -11.05
CA GLY A 382 15.40 17.17 -10.78
C GLY A 382 15.65 18.41 -11.58
N ALA A 383 15.10 19.54 -11.12
CA ALA A 383 15.20 20.86 -11.76
C ALA A 383 14.77 20.81 -13.24
N HIS A 384 13.56 20.28 -13.50
CA HIS A 384 13.03 20.20 -14.86
C HIS A 384 12.95 21.57 -15.55
N ILE A 385 13.06 21.61 -16.86
CA ILE A 385 12.85 22.80 -17.68
C ILE A 385 11.51 22.65 -18.39
N PRO A 386 10.53 23.53 -18.12
CA PRO A 386 9.28 23.54 -18.87
C PRO A 386 9.54 23.81 -20.36
N PRO A 387 8.82 23.16 -21.29
CA PRO A 387 9.04 23.34 -22.72
C PRO A 387 8.63 24.75 -23.16
N ALA A 388 9.29 25.24 -24.21
CA ALA A 388 8.82 26.43 -24.92
C ALA A 388 7.41 26.19 -25.51
N VAL A 389 6.67 27.26 -25.75
CA VAL A 389 5.36 27.15 -26.41
C VAL A 389 5.60 26.66 -27.85
N ALA A 390 5.17 25.44 -28.12
CA ALA A 390 5.16 24.86 -29.45
C ALA A 390 3.70 24.66 -29.88
N ASN A 391 3.37 25.11 -31.10
CA ASN A 391 2.07 24.80 -31.69
C ASN A 391 2.28 23.57 -32.59
N THR A 392 1.88 22.41 -32.13
CA THR A 392 2.05 21.14 -32.84
C THR A 392 0.80 20.29 -32.74
N ASP A 393 0.47 19.56 -33.78
CA ASP A 393 -0.63 18.58 -33.79
C ASP A 393 -0.19 17.20 -33.25
N ARG A 394 0.96 17.14 -32.55
CA ARG A 394 1.48 15.89 -31.99
C ARG A 394 0.57 15.36 -30.89
N VAL A 395 0.19 14.10 -31.00
CA VAL A 395 -0.52 13.32 -29.99
C VAL A 395 0.45 12.29 -29.40
N VAL A 396 0.43 12.14 -28.10
CA VAL A 396 1.31 11.24 -27.35
C VAL A 396 0.46 10.11 -26.79
N ASP A 397 0.89 8.86 -26.98
CA ASP A 397 0.33 7.71 -26.29
C ASP A 397 1.04 7.55 -24.95
N VAL A 398 0.30 7.78 -23.86
CA VAL A 398 0.81 7.71 -22.50
C VAL A 398 0.49 6.36 -21.82
N GLY A 399 0.13 5.38 -22.61
CA GLY A 399 -0.18 4.03 -22.18
C GLY A 399 -1.64 3.81 -21.75
N PHE A 400 -2.01 2.55 -21.52
CA PHE A 400 -3.35 2.11 -21.07
C PHE A 400 -4.51 2.60 -21.98
N GLY A 401 -4.22 2.82 -23.28
CA GLY A 401 -5.19 3.32 -24.26
C GLY A 401 -5.54 4.79 -24.09
N CYS A 402 -4.66 5.55 -23.45
CA CYS A 402 -4.79 6.99 -23.24
C CYS A 402 -3.86 7.75 -24.17
N THR A 403 -4.41 8.62 -25.01
CA THR A 403 -3.67 9.54 -25.87
C THR A 403 -3.91 10.97 -25.42
N VAL A 404 -2.86 11.80 -25.42
CA VAL A 404 -2.90 13.19 -24.95
C VAL A 404 -2.26 14.11 -25.98
N ASP A 405 -2.85 15.29 -26.16
CA ASP A 405 -2.28 16.34 -26.98
C ASP A 405 -0.98 16.87 -26.33
N TYR A 406 0.08 16.98 -27.13
CA TYR A 406 1.40 17.45 -26.68
C TYR A 406 1.35 18.86 -26.07
N ASN A 407 0.57 19.78 -26.66
CA ASN A 407 0.45 21.13 -26.14
C ASN A 407 -0.20 21.16 -24.76
N ARG A 408 -1.10 20.20 -24.49
CA ARG A 408 -1.70 20.03 -23.17
C ARG A 408 -0.67 19.55 -22.15
N LEU A 409 0.16 18.55 -22.48
CA LEU A 409 1.26 18.10 -21.61
C LEU A 409 2.26 19.22 -21.34
N ALA A 410 2.65 19.94 -22.39
CA ALA A 410 3.51 21.12 -22.29
C ALA A 410 2.89 22.22 -21.41
N GLY A 411 1.58 22.43 -21.51
CA GLY A 411 0.81 23.33 -20.65
C GLY A 411 0.85 22.94 -19.18
N ILE A 412 0.69 21.65 -18.89
CA ILE A 412 0.78 21.08 -17.55
C ILE A 412 2.19 21.30 -16.98
N SER A 413 3.23 20.95 -17.73
CA SER A 413 4.62 21.13 -17.29
C SER A 413 4.94 22.61 -16.98
N ARG A 414 4.43 23.55 -17.78
CA ARG A 414 4.61 25.00 -17.52
C ARG A 414 3.85 25.52 -16.30
N ALA A 415 2.80 24.82 -15.87
CA ALA A 415 2.05 25.18 -14.66
C ALA A 415 2.83 24.87 -13.37
N PHE A 416 3.86 24.03 -13.45
CA PHE A 416 4.71 23.68 -12.31
C PHE A 416 5.98 24.54 -12.30
N THR A 417 6.21 25.22 -11.18
CA THR A 417 7.49 25.91 -10.96
C THR A 417 8.59 24.88 -10.77
N PRO A 418 9.69 24.93 -11.55
CA PRO A 418 10.80 24.00 -11.37
C PRO A 418 11.32 23.99 -9.94
N ILE A 419 11.52 22.80 -9.36
CA ILE A 419 12.15 22.64 -8.05
C ILE A 419 13.67 22.86 -8.23
N ASP A 420 14.26 23.70 -7.39
CA ASP A 420 15.69 24.01 -7.44
C ASP A 420 16.54 22.76 -7.10
N ARG A 421 17.67 22.60 -7.78
CA ARG A 421 18.63 21.52 -7.53
C ARG A 421 19.30 21.56 -6.15
N ARG A 422 19.06 22.60 -5.36
CA ARG A 422 19.70 22.84 -4.05
C ARG A 422 19.49 21.66 -3.10
N GLU A 423 18.30 21.06 -3.08
CA GLU A 423 18.00 19.88 -2.28
C GLU A 423 18.92 18.71 -2.63
N LEU A 424 19.09 18.42 -3.93
CA LEU A 424 19.98 17.35 -4.41
C LEU A 424 21.45 17.62 -4.07
N THR A 425 21.88 18.88 -4.18
CA THR A 425 23.24 19.29 -3.83
C THR A 425 23.51 19.11 -2.34
N VAL A 426 22.56 19.51 -1.48
CA VAL A 426 22.66 19.34 -0.03
C VAL A 426 22.65 17.87 0.37
N ALA A 427 21.84 17.04 -0.29
CA ALA A 427 21.82 15.60 -0.09
C ALA A 427 23.18 14.95 -0.39
N ALA A 428 23.77 15.26 -1.55
CA ALA A 428 25.09 14.78 -1.95
C ALA A 428 26.20 15.22 -0.97
N GLN A 429 26.19 16.47 -0.54
CA GLN A 429 27.12 17.01 0.46
C GLN A 429 26.98 16.33 1.81
N ALA A 430 25.74 16.11 2.29
CA ALA A 430 25.46 15.45 3.57
C ALA A 430 25.89 13.99 3.57
N LEU A 431 25.83 13.30 2.43
CA LEU A 431 26.39 11.96 2.23
C LEU A 431 27.92 11.95 2.17
N GLY A 432 28.57 13.12 2.07
CA GLY A 432 30.04 13.23 1.93
C GLY A 432 30.56 13.01 0.52
N ASP A 433 29.70 13.04 -0.49
CA ASP A 433 30.04 12.95 -1.92
C ASP A 433 29.51 14.19 -2.69
N PRO A 434 30.15 15.37 -2.54
CA PRO A 434 29.72 16.57 -3.22
C PRO A 434 29.87 16.52 -4.76
N GLN A 435 30.52 15.49 -5.28
CA GLN A 435 30.69 15.24 -6.72
C GLN A 435 29.73 14.17 -7.25
N ALA A 436 28.78 13.69 -6.43
CA ALA A 436 27.77 12.75 -6.88
C ALA A 436 27.02 13.27 -8.12
N PRO A 437 26.67 12.39 -9.06
CA PRO A 437 26.00 12.82 -10.29
C PRO A 437 24.61 13.39 -10.00
N LEU A 438 24.38 14.60 -10.54
CA LEU A 438 23.08 15.27 -10.52
C LEU A 438 22.62 15.45 -11.98
N VAL A 439 21.57 14.75 -12.36
CA VAL A 439 20.92 14.82 -13.67
C VAL A 439 19.83 15.86 -13.60
N THR A 440 20.10 17.04 -14.14
CA THR A 440 19.23 18.22 -13.95
C THR A 440 19.03 18.99 -15.25
N ALA A 441 18.04 19.83 -15.28
CA ALA A 441 17.73 20.72 -16.39
C ALA A 441 17.51 19.95 -17.71
N ALA A 442 18.22 20.26 -18.78
CA ALA A 442 18.05 19.63 -20.09
C ALA A 442 18.38 18.13 -20.12
N ASP A 443 19.22 17.67 -19.20
CA ASP A 443 19.58 16.25 -19.10
C ASP A 443 18.55 15.41 -18.32
N PHE A 444 17.66 16.07 -17.58
CA PHE A 444 16.60 15.42 -16.81
C PHE A 444 15.35 15.19 -17.67
N THR A 445 15.43 14.30 -18.64
CA THR A 445 14.31 13.90 -19.50
C THR A 445 13.90 12.45 -19.22
N ASP A 446 12.62 12.10 -19.41
CA ASP A 446 12.08 10.75 -19.36
C ASP A 446 12.92 9.76 -20.19
N THR A 447 13.11 10.06 -21.47
CA THR A 447 13.87 9.22 -22.41
C THR A 447 15.35 9.08 -22.03
N ALA A 448 15.97 10.11 -21.44
CA ALA A 448 17.34 10.02 -20.95
C ALA A 448 17.44 9.07 -19.73
N ILE A 449 16.46 9.11 -18.83
CA ILE A 449 16.40 8.22 -17.66
C ILE A 449 16.18 6.77 -18.10
N GLU A 450 15.23 6.52 -19.00
CA GLU A 450 14.94 5.19 -19.52
C GLU A 450 16.15 4.51 -20.20
N ARG A 451 16.89 5.31 -20.96
CA ARG A 451 18.09 4.84 -21.70
C ARG A 451 19.32 4.65 -20.81
N ARG A 452 19.26 5.07 -19.53
CA ARG A 452 20.39 4.90 -18.62
C ARG A 452 20.60 3.44 -18.26
N GLY A 453 21.73 2.90 -18.67
CA GLY A 453 22.14 1.54 -18.32
C GLY A 453 22.82 1.40 -16.95
N ASP A 454 23.07 2.53 -16.26
CA ASP A 454 23.86 2.55 -15.01
C ASP A 454 23.05 2.78 -13.73
N LEU A 455 21.71 2.85 -13.80
CA LEU A 455 20.85 3.10 -12.62
C LEU A 455 20.99 2.01 -11.54
N SER A 456 21.26 0.78 -11.93
CA SER A 456 21.51 -0.32 -10.99
C SER A 456 22.85 -0.21 -10.24
N GLN A 457 23.66 0.79 -10.55
CA GLN A 457 24.93 1.03 -9.86
C GLN A 457 24.79 1.95 -8.65
N TYR A 458 23.59 2.46 -8.34
CA TYR A 458 23.35 3.43 -7.27
C TYR A 458 22.50 2.84 -6.16
N GLN A 459 22.92 3.05 -4.90
CA GLN A 459 22.18 2.61 -3.72
C GLN A 459 21.02 3.53 -3.38
N ILE A 460 21.14 4.82 -3.71
CA ILE A 460 20.12 5.85 -3.49
C ILE A 460 19.87 6.59 -4.79
N LEU A 461 18.59 6.66 -5.19
CA LEU A 461 18.10 7.54 -6.24
C LEU A 461 17.19 8.59 -5.61
N HIS A 462 17.44 9.88 -5.88
CA HIS A 462 16.61 10.96 -5.33
C HIS A 462 16.00 11.79 -6.46
N PHE A 463 14.68 11.80 -6.55
CA PHE A 463 13.91 12.61 -7.48
C PHE A 463 13.33 13.83 -6.76
N ALA A 464 13.85 15.03 -7.08
CA ALA A 464 13.31 16.31 -6.63
C ALA A 464 12.55 16.97 -7.81
N THR A 465 11.28 16.63 -7.95
CA THR A 465 10.42 17.06 -9.06
C THR A 465 8.94 17.04 -8.66
N HIS A 466 8.03 17.28 -9.59
CA HIS A 466 6.59 17.22 -9.35
C HIS A 466 6.02 15.85 -9.71
N GLY A 467 5.06 15.38 -8.94
CA GLY A 467 4.28 14.17 -9.21
C GLY A 467 2.91 14.53 -9.78
N LEU A 468 2.46 13.75 -10.75
CA LEU A 468 1.10 13.80 -11.31
C LEU A 468 0.34 12.55 -10.90
N GLN A 469 -0.91 12.73 -10.55
CA GLN A 469 -1.79 11.65 -10.12
C GLN A 469 -2.51 10.98 -11.29
N GLU A 470 -3.01 9.75 -11.05
CA GLU A 470 -3.89 9.06 -12.00
C GLU A 470 -5.09 9.95 -12.36
N GLY A 471 -5.34 10.11 -13.64
CA GLY A 471 -6.47 10.90 -14.16
C GLY A 471 -6.29 12.41 -14.18
N GLN A 472 -5.19 12.96 -13.68
CA GLN A 472 -4.98 14.43 -13.66
C GLN A 472 -4.57 15.03 -15.00
N TRP A 473 -4.01 14.23 -15.90
CA TRP A 473 -3.37 14.75 -17.10
C TRP A 473 -3.77 13.97 -18.36
N GLY A 474 -4.72 14.43 -19.06
CA GLY A 474 -5.10 13.88 -20.35
C GLY A 474 -6.43 13.14 -20.34
N CYS A 475 -6.50 11.95 -19.83
CA CYS A 475 -7.71 11.15 -19.72
C CYS A 475 -7.90 10.63 -18.29
N ALA A 476 -9.12 10.20 -17.96
CA ALA A 476 -9.46 9.67 -16.63
C ALA A 476 -8.67 8.40 -16.23
N LYS A 477 -7.91 7.81 -17.14
CA LYS A 477 -7.08 6.61 -16.94
C LYS A 477 -5.59 6.91 -17.14
N SER A 478 -5.19 8.19 -17.23
CA SER A 478 -3.76 8.49 -17.33
C SER A 478 -3.04 7.98 -16.09
N PRO A 479 -1.92 7.24 -16.25
CA PRO A 479 -1.20 6.70 -15.10
C PRO A 479 -0.54 7.82 -14.28
N PRO A 480 -0.17 7.58 -13.01
CA PRO A 480 0.66 8.54 -12.27
C PRO A 480 2.04 8.66 -12.94
N ALA A 481 2.65 9.84 -12.85
CA ALA A 481 3.93 10.15 -13.48
C ALA A 481 4.74 11.17 -12.68
N LEU A 482 6.06 11.21 -12.91
CA LEU A 482 6.93 12.29 -12.47
C LEU A 482 7.17 13.27 -13.63
N VAL A 483 7.11 14.57 -13.34
CA VAL A 483 7.38 15.61 -14.33
C VAL A 483 8.88 15.67 -14.61
N THR A 484 9.26 15.63 -15.90
CA THR A 484 10.62 15.76 -16.38
C THR A 484 10.75 16.93 -17.37
N SER A 485 11.95 17.23 -17.83
CA SER A 485 12.17 18.10 -18.96
C SER A 485 11.75 17.42 -20.25
N PHE A 486 11.26 18.19 -21.20
CA PHE A 486 11.00 17.68 -22.55
C PHE A 486 12.33 17.49 -23.29
N GLY A 487 12.55 16.30 -23.81
CA GLY A 487 13.78 15.93 -24.51
C GLY A 487 13.63 15.93 -26.02
N ASP A 488 13.99 14.80 -26.61
CA ASP A 488 13.89 14.57 -28.06
C ASP A 488 12.43 14.35 -28.54
N ALA A 489 12.28 14.00 -29.82
CA ALA A 489 10.95 13.76 -30.39
C ALA A 489 10.17 12.59 -29.76
N GLN A 490 10.80 11.75 -28.95
CA GLN A 490 10.18 10.61 -28.26
C GLN A 490 9.77 10.99 -26.84
N SER A 491 10.36 12.04 -26.25
CA SER A 491 10.04 12.53 -24.90
C SER A 491 8.65 13.14 -24.86
N ASP A 492 7.90 12.84 -23.83
CA ASP A 492 6.62 13.48 -23.51
C ASP A 492 6.71 14.39 -22.26
N GLY A 493 7.89 14.44 -21.63
CA GLY A 493 8.14 15.24 -20.43
C GLY A 493 7.61 14.63 -19.14
N LEU A 494 7.25 13.35 -19.17
CA LEU A 494 6.71 12.63 -18.02
C LEU A 494 7.39 11.26 -17.90
N LEU A 495 7.93 10.97 -16.75
CA LEU A 495 8.38 9.61 -16.42
C LEU A 495 7.19 8.86 -15.80
N SER A 496 6.48 8.11 -16.63
CA SER A 496 5.25 7.44 -16.29
C SER A 496 5.45 6.20 -15.40
N PHE A 497 4.37 5.76 -14.76
CA PHE A 497 4.31 4.52 -13.99
C PHE A 497 4.89 3.30 -14.73
N SER A 498 4.55 3.12 -16.02
CA SER A 498 5.01 1.99 -16.82
C SER A 498 6.50 2.07 -17.16
N GLU A 499 7.01 3.26 -17.42
CA GLU A 499 8.43 3.49 -17.66
C GLU A 499 9.25 3.27 -16.41
N ILE A 500 8.80 3.81 -15.25
CA ILE A 500 9.44 3.55 -13.95
C ILE A 500 9.52 2.04 -13.66
N ALA A 501 8.43 1.30 -13.87
CA ALA A 501 8.40 -0.14 -13.60
C ALA A 501 9.33 -0.95 -14.51
N GLN A 502 9.76 -0.39 -15.65
CA GLN A 502 10.71 -1.00 -16.57
C GLN A 502 12.17 -0.67 -16.26
N LEU A 503 12.46 0.32 -15.42
CA LEU A 503 13.81 0.64 -14.98
C LEU A 503 14.48 -0.58 -14.33
N ARG A 504 15.80 -0.61 -14.38
CA ARG A 504 16.62 -1.65 -13.74
C ARG A 504 17.43 -1.02 -12.61
N LEU A 505 16.90 -1.14 -11.40
CA LEU A 505 17.51 -0.59 -10.21
C LEU A 505 18.18 -1.71 -9.37
N ASP A 506 19.09 -1.32 -8.50
CA ASP A 506 19.57 -2.10 -7.35
C ASP A 506 19.69 -1.14 -6.15
N ALA A 507 18.58 -0.46 -5.81
CA ALA A 507 18.58 0.64 -4.86
C ALA A 507 18.09 0.18 -3.47
N ASN A 508 18.79 0.58 -2.41
CA ASN A 508 18.28 0.46 -1.05
C ASN A 508 17.12 1.45 -0.82
N LEU A 509 17.21 2.64 -1.43
CA LEU A 509 16.24 3.70 -1.25
C LEU A 509 16.01 4.49 -2.53
N VAL A 510 14.75 4.72 -2.87
CA VAL A 510 14.33 5.78 -3.80
C VAL A 510 13.63 6.87 -2.99
N VAL A 511 14.05 8.11 -3.16
CA VAL A 511 13.42 9.27 -2.53
C VAL A 511 12.64 10.05 -3.57
N LEU A 512 11.36 10.25 -3.31
CA LEU A 512 10.44 11.03 -4.12
C LEU A 512 10.08 12.30 -3.34
N SER A 513 10.94 13.31 -3.44
CA SER A 513 10.63 14.67 -3.01
C SER A 513 9.83 15.33 -4.13
N ALA A 514 8.61 14.83 -4.30
CA ALA A 514 7.72 15.22 -5.37
C ALA A 514 6.44 15.80 -4.77
N CYS A 515 6.05 16.96 -5.25
CA CYS A 515 4.82 17.60 -4.79
C CYS A 515 3.61 16.69 -5.08
N ASP A 516 2.76 16.52 -4.04
CA ASP A 516 1.41 15.98 -4.18
C ASP A 516 1.28 14.51 -4.63
N THR A 517 2.11 13.64 -4.08
CA THR A 517 1.99 12.21 -4.32
C THR A 517 0.71 11.58 -3.70
N ILE A 518 -0.04 12.31 -2.83
CA ILE A 518 -1.31 11.88 -2.19
C ILE A 518 -2.49 12.86 -2.39
N ALA A 519 -2.40 13.94 -3.14
CA ALA A 519 -3.44 15.00 -3.18
C ALA A 519 -4.84 14.58 -3.68
N GLY A 520 -5.17 13.30 -3.72
CA GLY A 520 -6.55 12.81 -3.97
C GLY A 520 -7.62 13.29 -2.98
N VAL A 521 -7.28 14.03 -1.91
CA VAL A 521 -8.25 14.37 -0.85
C VAL A 521 -9.20 15.50 -1.23
N ARG A 522 -8.76 16.51 -1.97
CA ARG A 522 -9.67 17.57 -2.43
C ARG A 522 -10.65 17.08 -3.48
N ASP A 523 -10.19 16.21 -4.37
CA ASP A 523 -11.02 15.62 -5.42
C ASP A 523 -11.92 14.49 -4.90
N GLN A 524 -11.56 13.78 -3.82
CA GLN A 524 -12.39 12.77 -3.20
C GLN A 524 -13.69 13.33 -2.62
N ALA A 525 -13.68 14.53 -2.03
CA ALA A 525 -14.89 15.18 -1.58
C ALA A 525 -15.80 15.57 -2.76
N LEU A 526 -15.19 16.01 -3.88
CA LEU A 526 -15.91 16.33 -5.12
C LEU A 526 -16.36 15.06 -5.85
N ALA A 527 -15.54 14.00 -5.87
CA ALA A 527 -15.85 12.71 -6.48
C ALA A 527 -16.96 11.97 -5.72
N ARG A 528 -16.97 12.02 -4.37
CA ARG A 528 -18.09 11.52 -3.55
C ARG A 528 -19.38 12.30 -3.80
N ALA A 529 -19.29 13.63 -3.94
CA ALA A 529 -20.43 14.48 -4.26
C ALA A 529 -20.96 14.25 -5.68
N SER A 530 -20.13 13.76 -6.61
CA SER A 530 -20.49 13.47 -8.01
C SER A 530 -20.84 12.01 -8.26
N GLY A 531 -20.77 11.12 -7.25
CA GLY A 531 -21.06 9.69 -7.40
C GLY A 531 -19.99 8.91 -8.20
N GLN A 532 -18.80 9.46 -8.38
CA GLN A 532 -17.67 8.76 -8.98
C GLN A 532 -16.99 7.85 -7.95
N GLU A 533 -16.67 6.62 -8.37
CA GLU A 533 -15.96 5.64 -7.55
C GLU A 533 -14.59 6.19 -7.10
N GLU A 534 -14.21 5.86 -5.86
CA GLU A 534 -12.94 6.25 -5.23
C GLU A 534 -11.76 5.95 -6.17
N SER A 535 -11.09 6.99 -6.62
CA SER A 535 -9.75 6.87 -7.19
C SER A 535 -8.82 6.40 -6.07
N GLY A 536 -8.27 5.20 -6.22
CA GLY A 536 -7.32 4.66 -5.25
C GLY A 536 -6.13 5.59 -5.07
N SER A 537 -5.49 5.54 -3.90
CA SER A 537 -4.42 6.48 -3.57
C SER A 537 -3.30 6.40 -4.60
N THR A 538 -3.02 7.51 -5.24
CA THR A 538 -2.08 7.67 -6.36
C THR A 538 -0.64 7.39 -5.96
N LEU A 539 -0.35 7.57 -4.67
CA LEU A 539 0.95 7.29 -4.09
C LEU A 539 1.36 5.83 -4.23
N GLU A 540 0.43 4.90 -4.02
CA GLU A 540 0.72 3.49 -4.16
C GLU A 540 1.20 3.16 -5.58
N GLY A 541 0.72 3.87 -6.59
CA GLY A 541 1.12 3.64 -7.99
C GLY A 541 2.62 3.85 -8.19
N LEU A 542 3.14 5.06 -7.96
CA LEU A 542 4.56 5.38 -8.15
C LEU A 542 5.46 4.55 -7.23
N VAL A 543 5.07 4.38 -5.96
CA VAL A 543 5.81 3.55 -5.00
C VAL A 543 5.90 2.11 -5.50
N ARG A 544 4.78 1.50 -5.94
CA ARG A 544 4.77 0.14 -6.50
C ARG A 544 5.60 0.02 -7.76
N ALA A 545 5.60 1.04 -8.63
CA ALA A 545 6.44 1.04 -9.84
C ALA A 545 7.94 1.00 -9.50
N PHE A 546 8.40 1.80 -8.53
CA PHE A 546 9.80 1.76 -8.08
C PHE A 546 10.16 0.46 -7.37
N LEU A 547 9.25 -0.11 -6.56
CA LEU A 547 9.46 -1.44 -5.97
C LEU A 547 9.55 -2.53 -7.06
N ALA A 548 8.74 -2.44 -8.12
CA ALA A 548 8.82 -3.33 -9.27
C ALA A 548 10.14 -3.16 -10.05
N ALA A 549 10.67 -1.94 -10.09
CA ALA A 549 11.99 -1.65 -10.66
C ALA A 549 13.16 -2.14 -9.79
N ASN A 550 12.90 -2.79 -8.64
CA ASN A 550 13.86 -3.33 -7.66
C ASN A 550 14.44 -2.27 -6.68
N ALA A 551 13.68 -1.24 -6.36
CA ALA A 551 13.92 -0.47 -5.13
C ALA A 551 13.49 -1.31 -3.91
N ARG A 552 14.26 -1.28 -2.81
CA ARG A 552 13.95 -2.00 -1.57
C ARG A 552 13.05 -1.20 -0.65
N SER A 553 13.22 0.11 -0.68
CA SER A 553 12.38 1.06 0.03
C SER A 553 12.16 2.30 -0.82
N VAL A 554 11.01 2.94 -0.62
CA VAL A 554 10.68 4.21 -1.25
C VAL A 554 10.27 5.18 -0.16
N MET A 555 10.87 6.37 -0.13
CA MET A 555 10.42 7.49 0.68
C MET A 555 9.64 8.46 -0.21
N ALA A 556 8.44 8.81 0.20
CA ALA A 556 7.54 9.68 -0.56
C ALA A 556 6.81 10.66 0.37
N THR A 557 5.97 11.55 -0.17
CA THR A 557 5.36 12.64 0.58
C THR A 557 3.84 12.58 0.59
N TYR A 558 3.23 12.99 1.72
CA TYR A 558 1.78 13.12 1.90
C TYR A 558 1.18 14.39 1.29
N TRP A 559 1.97 15.44 1.11
CA TRP A 559 1.59 16.74 0.53
C TRP A 559 2.80 17.39 -0.13
N PRO A 560 2.56 18.43 -0.97
CA PRO A 560 3.64 19.18 -1.59
C PRO A 560 4.63 19.71 -0.55
N VAL A 561 5.90 19.41 -0.76
CA VAL A 561 6.98 19.92 0.06
C VAL A 561 7.51 21.19 -0.58
N SER A 562 7.60 22.26 0.19
CA SER A 562 8.18 23.51 -0.31
C SER A 562 9.68 23.34 -0.57
N ALA A 563 10.22 24.06 -1.57
CA ALA A 563 11.66 24.15 -1.77
C ALA A 563 12.33 25.13 -0.78
N GLU A 564 11.68 25.36 0.37
CA GLU A 564 12.15 26.30 1.39
C GLU A 564 13.17 25.66 2.34
N GLN A 565 13.68 26.46 3.28
CA GLN A 565 14.83 26.09 4.10
C GLN A 565 14.57 24.85 4.99
N GLU A 566 13.34 24.68 5.51
CA GLU A 566 12.97 23.57 6.38
C GLU A 566 13.05 22.21 5.68
N SER A 567 12.63 22.14 4.42
CA SER A 567 12.73 20.90 3.63
C SER A 567 14.18 20.54 3.34
N ILE A 568 14.99 21.54 3.04
CA ILE A 568 16.43 21.39 2.81
C ILE A 568 17.11 20.93 4.10
N ASP A 569 16.73 21.50 5.26
CA ASP A 569 17.26 21.13 6.58
C ASP A 569 16.86 19.69 6.95
N LEU A 570 15.61 19.29 6.70
CA LEU A 570 15.17 17.93 6.90
C LEU A 570 15.99 16.94 6.06
N MET A 571 16.19 17.23 4.77
CA MET A 571 16.99 16.36 3.89
C MET A 571 18.46 16.33 4.29
N ARG A 572 19.03 17.46 4.74
CA ARG A 572 20.41 17.50 5.26
C ARG A 572 20.57 16.54 6.45
N GLU A 573 19.70 16.64 7.45
CA GLU A 573 19.73 15.81 8.64
C GLU A 573 19.48 14.33 8.31
N PHE A 574 18.54 14.05 7.40
CA PHE A 574 18.23 12.71 6.94
C PHE A 574 19.45 12.02 6.33
N TYR A 575 20.13 12.69 5.40
CA TYR A 575 21.30 12.11 4.71
C TYR A 575 22.57 12.13 5.57
N ALA A 576 22.73 13.10 6.46
CA ALA A 576 23.86 13.11 7.40
C ALA A 576 23.85 11.89 8.35
N ALA A 577 22.66 11.39 8.69
CA ALA A 577 22.49 10.20 9.51
C ALA A 577 22.67 8.86 8.75
N ALA A 578 22.70 8.87 7.42
CA ALA A 578 22.64 7.68 6.57
C ALA A 578 23.74 6.64 6.81
N ARG A 579 24.93 7.08 7.27
CA ARG A 579 26.09 6.19 7.48
C ARG A 579 26.03 5.41 8.79
N THR A 580 25.26 5.86 9.75
CA THR A 580 25.25 5.34 11.12
C THR A 580 23.90 4.83 11.59
N GLN A 581 22.85 5.16 10.86
CA GLN A 581 21.46 4.87 11.23
C GLN A 581 20.74 4.12 10.11
N THR A 582 19.67 3.43 10.48
CA THR A 582 18.74 2.83 9.51
C THR A 582 17.92 3.92 8.81
N ILE A 583 17.28 3.59 7.68
CA ILE A 583 16.43 4.53 6.93
C ILE A 583 15.39 5.19 7.85
N GLY A 584 14.69 4.39 8.67
CA GLY A 584 13.68 4.90 9.60
C GLY A 584 14.27 5.78 10.72
N GLN A 585 15.43 5.40 11.25
CA GLN A 585 16.12 6.20 12.28
C GLN A 585 16.62 7.54 11.71
N SER A 586 17.13 7.54 10.48
CA SER A 586 17.57 8.75 9.80
C SER A 586 16.40 9.73 9.61
N LEU A 587 15.24 9.24 9.15
CA LEU A 587 14.05 10.08 9.03
C LEU A 587 13.58 10.58 10.40
N GLN A 588 13.53 9.72 11.42
CA GLN A 588 13.16 10.13 12.77
C GLN A 588 14.11 11.18 13.35
N THR A 589 15.41 11.06 13.10
CA THR A 589 16.41 12.05 13.54
C THR A 589 16.14 13.41 12.89
N ALA A 590 15.94 13.45 11.59
CA ALA A 590 15.60 14.66 10.86
C ALA A 590 14.28 15.29 11.36
N GLN A 591 13.24 14.48 11.52
CA GLN A 591 11.95 14.93 12.05
C GLN A 591 12.08 15.51 13.46
N ARG A 592 12.80 14.84 14.36
CA ARG A 592 13.03 15.30 15.74
C ARG A 592 13.81 16.62 15.79
N THR A 593 14.73 16.85 14.87
CA THR A 593 15.46 18.12 14.78
C THR A 593 14.49 19.26 14.51
N LEU A 594 13.61 19.12 13.51
CA LEU A 594 12.60 20.14 13.21
C LEU A 594 11.55 20.28 14.33
N MET A 595 11.08 19.17 14.89
CA MET A 595 10.11 19.20 16.01
C MET A 595 10.58 20.03 17.20
N ARG A 596 11.88 20.08 17.47
CA ARG A 596 12.44 20.82 18.62
C ARG A 596 12.58 22.32 18.38
N GLU A 597 12.54 22.75 17.12
CA GLU A 597 12.60 24.15 16.77
C GLU A 597 11.18 24.75 16.75
N PRO A 598 10.83 25.70 17.64
CA PRO A 598 9.48 26.26 17.71
C PRO A 598 8.93 26.66 16.34
N LYS A 599 9.76 27.30 15.50
CA LYS A 599 9.39 27.76 14.13
C LYS A 599 8.97 26.62 13.21
N TYR A 600 9.56 25.42 13.35
CA TYR A 600 9.35 24.27 12.47
C TYR A 600 8.65 23.10 13.19
N SER A 601 8.20 23.31 14.44
CA SER A 601 7.56 22.26 15.24
C SER A 601 6.19 21.84 14.75
N HIS A 602 5.54 22.64 13.91
CA HIS A 602 4.26 22.31 13.29
C HIS A 602 4.42 21.09 12.35
N PRO A 603 3.51 20.07 12.40
CA PRO A 603 3.61 18.85 11.59
C PRO A 603 3.73 19.08 10.07
N PHE A 604 3.26 20.19 9.56
CA PHE A 604 3.41 20.56 8.14
C PHE A 604 4.87 20.48 7.68
N TYR A 605 5.83 20.87 8.52
CA TYR A 605 7.23 20.98 8.15
C TYR A 605 8.00 19.65 8.23
N TRP A 606 7.67 18.76 9.18
CA TRP A 606 8.47 17.56 9.44
C TRP A 606 7.76 16.24 9.14
N ALA A 607 6.43 16.23 8.99
CA ALA A 607 5.66 15.02 8.80
C ALA A 607 5.29 14.69 7.34
N PRO A 608 5.70 15.42 6.29
CA PRO A 608 5.30 15.06 4.93
C PRO A 608 5.86 13.72 4.48
N TYR A 609 7.05 13.35 4.90
CA TYR A 609 7.73 12.15 4.42
C TYR A 609 7.31 10.88 5.16
N PHE A 610 7.13 9.81 4.40
CA PHE A 610 6.92 8.46 4.91
C PHE A 610 7.74 7.46 4.10
N ILE A 611 8.01 6.29 4.68
CA ILE A 611 8.82 5.23 4.09
C ILE A 611 7.92 4.02 3.84
N VAL A 612 7.95 3.50 2.61
CA VAL A 612 7.40 2.18 2.27
C VAL A 612 8.55 1.21 2.08
N GLY A 613 8.47 0.06 2.75
CA GLY A 613 9.51 -0.96 2.76
C GLY A 613 10.09 -1.20 4.15
N ASP A 614 11.28 -1.81 4.21
CA ASP A 614 11.93 -2.11 5.50
C ASP A 614 12.78 -0.94 6.01
N SER A 615 12.19 -0.08 6.83
CA SER A 615 12.85 1.08 7.43
C SER A 615 13.97 0.73 8.42
N THR A 616 14.12 -0.54 8.80
CA THR A 616 15.18 -1.00 9.71
C THR A 616 16.48 -1.40 8.99
N LYS A 617 16.50 -1.30 7.66
CA LYS A 617 17.70 -1.51 6.86
C LYS A 617 18.54 -0.25 6.78
N PRO A 618 19.87 -0.38 6.58
CA PRO A 618 20.73 0.77 6.32
C PRO A 618 20.40 1.37 4.96
N MET A 619 20.56 2.67 4.83
CA MET A 619 20.45 3.40 3.58
C MET A 619 21.63 3.09 2.66
N LEU A 620 22.81 3.00 3.24
CA LEU A 620 24.07 2.69 2.56
C LEU A 620 24.61 1.35 3.05
N THR A 621 24.97 0.48 2.13
CA THR A 621 25.75 -0.73 2.41
C THR A 621 27.22 -0.44 2.12
N PRO A 622 28.17 -0.90 2.95
CA PRO A 622 29.58 -0.75 2.65
C PRO A 622 29.85 -1.39 1.28
N SER A 623 30.23 -0.58 0.30
CA SER A 623 30.76 -1.11 -0.94
C SER A 623 32.03 -1.90 -0.59
N ALA A 624 32.18 -3.11 -1.11
CA ALA A 624 33.44 -3.81 -1.10
C ALA A 624 34.42 -2.93 -1.89
N ARG A 625 35.14 -2.02 -1.20
CA ARG A 625 36.24 -1.30 -1.82
C ARG A 625 37.19 -2.36 -2.33
N PRO A 626 37.58 -2.35 -3.63
CA PRO A 626 38.72 -3.18 -4.05
C PRO A 626 39.88 -2.78 -3.14
N GLN A 627 40.37 -3.72 -2.33
CA GLN A 627 41.64 -3.55 -1.66
C GLN A 627 42.65 -3.27 -2.78
N LEU A 628 43.10 -2.02 -2.88
CA LEU A 628 44.33 -1.71 -3.62
C LEU A 628 45.40 -2.55 -2.97
N VAL A 629 45.68 -3.73 -3.58
CA VAL A 629 46.84 -4.50 -3.29
C VAL A 629 48.02 -3.58 -3.61
N ALA A 630 48.59 -3.01 -2.56
CA ALA A 630 49.84 -2.28 -2.68
C ALA A 630 50.85 -3.28 -3.24
N ALA A 631 51.12 -3.19 -4.51
CA ALA A 631 52.28 -3.84 -5.12
C ALA A 631 53.53 -3.32 -4.40
N ARG A 632 54.17 -4.22 -3.63
CA ARG A 632 55.51 -4.02 -3.12
C ARG A 632 56.51 -4.37 -4.21
#